data_e6639f1a9e88df2da7765d4dd25e7028
#
_entry.id   e6639f1a9e88df2da7765d4dd25e7028
#
_cell.length_a   1.000
_cell.length_b   1.000
_cell.length_c   1.000
_cell.angle_alpha   90.00
_cell.angle_beta   90.00
_cell.angle_gamma   90.00
#
_symmetry.space_group_name_H-M   'P 1'
#
loop_
_entity.id
_entity.type
_entity.pdbx_description
1 polymer ?
#
loop_
_entity_poly.entity_id
_entity_poly.type
_entity_poly.pdbx_seq_one_letter_code
_entity_poly.pdbx_strand_id
1 'polypeptide(L)'
;MPTAFRRVVLIGKSPSSEVADSLDALGRFLRGEGCEVLAENDSAQADLAVVIGGDGTMLAAARNLVRHKVPVVGINQGRLGFMTDIAQEDMRESIGAILAGRHTTEERTLIDAEIVRDGKTLLTTLALNDAVVNKGAQGRLTEFEVYIDGEFVYRLRSDGVIVATPTGSTAYALSAQGPILHPSLPAFTLVPLNPHTLTARPVSVSDRSTIEIVLRHSGDARAHFDGQALADLAEGDRLRLKRSSDPIRFIHPPGYSYFVMLREKLRWSEAVERN
;
A
#
# COMPACT_ATOMS: atom_id res chain seq x y z
N MET A 1 19.90 27.65 -4.12
CA MET A 1 19.14 27.23 -5.32
C MET A 1 17.69 27.18 -4.92
N PRO A 2 16.71 27.46 -5.82
CA PRO A 2 15.32 27.27 -5.43
C PRO A 2 15.08 25.81 -5.07
N THR A 3 14.44 25.56 -3.92
CA THR A 3 14.08 24.22 -3.46
C THR A 3 13.07 23.61 -4.44
N ALA A 4 13.20 22.30 -4.73
CA ALA A 4 12.26 21.57 -5.57
C ALA A 4 10.84 21.53 -4.94
N PHE A 5 10.77 21.58 -3.60
CA PHE A 5 9.55 21.57 -2.82
C PHE A 5 9.57 22.72 -1.81
N ARG A 6 8.54 23.57 -1.79
CA ARG A 6 8.46 24.76 -0.93
C ARG A 6 7.51 24.57 0.24
N ARG A 7 6.40 23.87 0.02
CA ARG A 7 5.37 23.61 1.04
C ARG A 7 5.43 22.15 1.41
N VAL A 8 5.84 21.87 2.63
CA VAL A 8 6.05 20.49 3.10
C VAL A 8 5.12 20.22 4.26
N VAL A 9 4.37 19.12 4.19
CA VAL A 9 3.60 18.61 5.33
C VAL A 9 4.36 17.47 6.00
N LEU A 10 4.39 17.48 7.33
CA LEU A 10 4.94 16.40 8.14
C LEU A 10 3.80 15.55 8.69
N ILE A 11 3.85 14.25 8.45
CA ILE A 11 2.86 13.27 8.90
C ILE A 11 3.56 12.24 9.77
N GLY A 12 3.10 12.07 11.00
CA GLY A 12 3.60 11.05 11.91
C GLY A 12 2.50 10.57 12.83
N LYS A 13 2.37 9.26 12.98
CA LYS A 13 1.36 8.66 13.84
C LYS A 13 2.03 7.74 14.84
N SER A 14 2.32 8.27 16.02
CA SER A 14 2.67 7.44 17.17
C SER A 14 2.44 8.23 18.46
N PRO A 15 1.98 7.59 19.53
CA PRO A 15 1.96 8.20 20.86
C PRO A 15 3.37 8.31 21.49
N SER A 16 4.45 7.86 20.79
CA SER A 16 5.81 7.90 21.32
C SER A 16 6.41 9.31 21.21
N SER A 17 7.13 9.74 22.25
CA SER A 17 7.89 10.99 22.26
C SER A 17 8.92 11.07 21.12
N GLU A 18 9.47 9.94 20.69
CA GLU A 18 10.48 9.85 19.61
C GLU A 18 9.95 10.35 18.26
N VAL A 19 8.68 10.04 17.92
CA VAL A 19 8.06 10.56 16.68
C VAL A 19 7.88 12.06 16.78
N ALA A 20 7.39 12.56 17.91
CA ALA A 20 7.19 13.98 18.13
C ALA A 20 8.51 14.75 18.04
N ASP A 21 9.57 14.22 18.67
CA ASP A 21 10.91 14.82 18.63
C ASP A 21 11.48 14.85 17.20
N SER A 22 11.25 13.79 16.42
CA SER A 22 11.67 13.70 15.02
C SER A 22 10.92 14.69 14.14
N LEU A 23 9.59 14.80 14.30
CA LEU A 23 8.75 15.79 13.59
C LEU A 23 9.22 17.22 13.89
N ASP A 24 9.47 17.53 15.16
CA ASP A 24 9.95 18.85 15.58
C ASP A 24 11.35 19.15 15.04
N ALA A 25 12.27 18.20 15.10
CA ALA A 25 13.63 18.35 14.59
C ALA A 25 13.64 18.58 13.07
N LEU A 26 12.83 17.78 12.33
CA LEU A 26 12.70 17.93 10.89
C LEU A 26 11.97 19.22 10.50
N GLY A 27 10.95 19.61 11.27
CA GLY A 27 10.23 20.88 11.06
C GLY A 27 11.14 22.10 11.21
N ARG A 28 12.05 22.11 12.21
CA ARG A 28 13.06 23.16 12.35
C ARG A 28 14.06 23.17 11.19
N PHE A 29 14.51 21.98 10.75
CA PHE A 29 15.40 21.86 9.62
C PHE A 29 14.77 22.41 8.33
N LEU A 30 13.54 22.00 8.01
CA LEU A 30 12.82 22.45 6.80
C LEU A 30 12.63 23.96 6.76
N ARG A 31 12.27 24.59 7.90
CA ARG A 31 12.16 26.05 7.99
C ARG A 31 13.51 26.73 7.79
N GLY A 32 14.61 26.12 8.29
CA GLY A 32 15.98 26.58 8.03
C GLY A 32 16.38 26.55 6.57
N GLU A 33 15.87 25.55 5.82
CA GLU A 33 16.05 25.43 4.36
C GLU A 33 15.10 26.34 3.54
N GLY A 34 14.27 27.15 4.22
CA GLY A 34 13.33 28.08 3.58
C GLY A 34 12.02 27.45 3.14
N CYS A 35 11.66 26.27 3.64
CA CYS A 35 10.38 25.64 3.37
C CYS A 35 9.31 26.13 4.35
N GLU A 36 8.08 26.27 3.85
CA GLU A 36 6.87 26.40 4.64
C GLU A 36 6.45 25.00 5.14
N VAL A 37 6.34 24.84 6.46
CA VAL A 37 5.85 23.59 7.06
C VAL A 37 4.38 23.74 7.35
N LEU A 38 3.55 23.03 6.59
CA LEU A 38 2.10 23.06 6.68
C LEU A 38 1.57 22.21 7.84
N ALA A 39 0.39 22.57 8.35
CA ALA A 39 -0.37 21.72 9.25
C ALA A 39 -0.92 20.49 8.48
N GLU A 40 -1.13 19.36 9.16
CA GLU A 40 -1.63 18.13 8.53
C GLU A 40 -2.99 18.33 7.82
N ASN A 41 -3.86 19.18 8.36
CA ASN A 41 -5.14 19.52 7.75
C ASN A 41 -5.01 20.28 6.42
N ASP A 42 -3.87 20.91 6.16
CA ASP A 42 -3.58 21.63 4.92
C ASP A 42 -2.77 20.79 3.92
N SER A 43 -2.63 19.50 4.17
CA SER A 43 -1.82 18.56 3.37
C SER A 43 -2.14 18.57 1.88
N ALA A 44 -3.38 18.87 1.51
CA ALA A 44 -3.81 19.03 0.10
C ALA A 44 -3.07 20.14 -0.66
N GLN A 45 -2.48 21.10 0.06
CA GLN A 45 -1.75 22.23 -0.52
C GLN A 45 -0.24 21.99 -0.57
N ALA A 46 0.24 20.86 -0.03
CA ALA A 46 1.65 20.57 0.04
C ALA A 46 2.25 20.21 -1.32
N ASP A 47 3.52 20.53 -1.51
CA ASP A 47 4.31 20.09 -2.66
C ASP A 47 4.99 18.74 -2.37
N LEU A 48 5.17 18.39 -1.09
CA LEU A 48 5.74 17.14 -0.58
C LEU A 48 5.15 16.79 0.78
N ALA A 49 4.85 15.52 0.99
CA ALA A 49 4.56 14.98 2.32
C ALA A 49 5.71 14.10 2.80
N VAL A 50 6.27 14.43 3.97
CA VAL A 50 7.27 13.62 4.65
C VAL A 50 6.58 12.84 5.77
N VAL A 51 6.60 11.52 5.63
CA VAL A 51 5.92 10.58 6.55
C VAL A 51 6.95 9.95 7.46
N ILE A 52 6.83 10.16 8.77
CA ILE A 52 7.68 9.56 9.80
C ILE A 52 6.92 8.42 10.48
N GLY A 53 7.38 7.20 10.28
CA GLY A 53 6.71 6.01 10.83
C GLY A 53 7.02 4.74 10.06
N GLY A 54 6.14 3.74 10.17
CA GLY A 54 6.24 2.50 9.41
C GLY A 54 5.33 2.48 8.19
N ASP A 55 5.32 1.33 7.47
CA ASP A 55 4.52 1.13 6.26
C ASP A 55 3.02 1.42 6.49
N GLY A 56 2.46 1.12 7.67
CA GLY A 56 1.06 1.43 7.98
C GLY A 56 0.73 2.92 8.01
N THR A 57 1.66 3.77 8.48
CA THR A 57 1.51 5.23 8.44
C THR A 57 1.61 5.73 7.01
N MET A 58 2.52 5.16 6.23
CA MET A 58 2.69 5.48 4.81
C MET A 58 1.44 5.11 4.00
N LEU A 59 0.83 3.93 4.23
CA LEU A 59 -0.43 3.53 3.58
C LEU A 59 -1.55 4.53 3.83
N ALA A 60 -1.72 4.96 5.08
CA ALA A 60 -2.74 5.94 5.43
C ALA A 60 -2.48 7.30 4.75
N ALA A 61 -1.25 7.79 4.79
CA ALA A 61 -0.85 9.04 4.15
C ALA A 61 -1.08 8.98 2.62
N ALA A 62 -0.63 7.91 1.96
CA ALA A 62 -0.77 7.73 0.52
C ALA A 62 -2.23 7.77 0.06
N ARG A 63 -3.14 7.04 0.75
CA ARG A 63 -4.58 7.06 0.41
C ARG A 63 -5.21 8.44 0.55
N ASN A 64 -4.81 9.21 1.56
CA ASN A 64 -5.34 10.56 1.78
C ASN A 64 -4.81 11.57 0.76
N LEU A 65 -3.55 11.40 0.34
CA LEU A 65 -2.84 12.37 -0.49
C LEU A 65 -2.94 12.12 -1.99
N VAL A 66 -3.24 10.90 -2.41
CA VAL A 66 -3.24 10.53 -3.84
C VAL A 66 -4.15 11.42 -4.68
N ARG A 67 -5.35 11.75 -4.19
CA ARG A 67 -6.31 12.62 -4.91
C ARG A 67 -5.85 14.06 -5.04
N HIS A 68 -4.93 14.48 -4.18
CA HIS A 68 -4.29 15.80 -4.20
C HIS A 68 -2.99 15.81 -4.98
N LYS A 69 -2.56 14.63 -5.49
CA LYS A 69 -1.32 14.43 -6.25
C LYS A 69 -0.06 14.87 -5.51
N VAL A 70 -0.11 14.88 -4.18
CA VAL A 70 1.02 15.22 -3.32
C VAL A 70 1.95 14.02 -3.24
N PRO A 71 3.22 14.15 -3.64
CA PRO A 71 4.19 13.08 -3.53
C PRO A 71 4.56 12.82 -2.06
N VAL A 72 4.96 11.58 -1.78
CA VAL A 72 5.29 11.13 -0.43
C VAL A 72 6.73 10.64 -0.35
N VAL A 73 7.37 10.85 0.79
CA VAL A 73 8.65 10.25 1.16
C VAL A 73 8.56 9.67 2.56
N GLY A 74 9.14 8.50 2.79
CA GLY A 74 9.03 7.77 4.05
C GLY A 74 10.33 7.74 4.84
N ILE A 75 10.25 8.17 6.12
CA ILE A 75 11.32 8.03 7.10
C ILE A 75 10.90 6.95 8.09
N ASN A 76 11.70 5.92 8.24
CA ASN A 76 11.36 4.85 9.14
C ASN A 76 11.78 5.17 10.59
N GLN A 77 11.04 4.57 11.54
CA GLN A 77 11.38 4.58 12.95
C GLN A 77 11.74 3.17 13.41
N GLY A 78 13.01 2.84 13.38
CA GLY A 78 13.52 1.56 13.83
C GLY A 78 13.84 0.61 12.68
N ARG A 79 12.94 -0.31 12.31
CA ARG A 79 13.24 -1.28 11.23
C ARG A 79 12.81 -0.73 9.88
N LEU A 80 13.72 -0.72 8.92
CA LEU A 80 13.47 -0.36 7.52
C LEU A 80 12.16 -0.96 7.01
N GLY A 81 11.27 -0.15 6.41
CA GLY A 81 10.02 -0.56 5.77
C GLY A 81 10.20 -0.93 4.29
N PHE A 82 9.15 -1.42 3.65
CA PHE A 82 9.10 -1.54 2.18
C PHE A 82 8.77 -0.23 1.49
N MET A 83 8.25 0.75 2.26
CA MET A 83 7.83 2.06 1.78
C MET A 83 8.48 3.22 2.55
N THR A 84 9.28 2.93 3.58
CA THR A 84 9.99 3.90 4.40
C THR A 84 11.48 3.58 4.35
N ASP A 85 12.15 4.14 3.35
CA ASP A 85 13.51 3.81 2.92
C ASP A 85 14.60 4.75 3.47
N ILE A 86 14.22 5.80 4.19
CA ILE A 86 15.16 6.70 4.86
C ILE A 86 15.25 6.32 6.34
N ALA A 87 16.46 6.03 6.81
CA ALA A 87 16.70 5.82 8.23
C ALA A 87 16.58 7.15 9.01
N GLN A 88 16.16 7.07 10.28
CA GLN A 88 15.97 8.27 11.11
C GLN A 88 17.25 9.09 11.26
N GLU A 89 18.40 8.43 11.38
CA GLU A 89 19.72 9.07 11.47
C GLU A 89 20.07 9.86 10.21
N ASP A 90 19.63 9.40 9.03
CA ASP A 90 19.94 9.98 7.72
C ASP A 90 18.90 11.01 7.26
N MET A 91 17.84 11.26 8.05
CA MET A 91 16.67 12.03 7.60
C MET A 91 17.04 13.43 7.10
N ARG A 92 17.97 14.14 7.77
CA ARG A 92 18.35 15.51 7.37
C ARG A 92 19.15 15.53 6.08
N GLU A 93 20.08 14.61 5.92
CA GLU A 93 20.91 14.51 4.72
C GLU A 93 20.04 14.13 3.51
N SER A 94 19.20 13.11 3.67
CA SER A 94 18.32 12.61 2.62
C SER A 94 17.27 13.65 2.21
N ILE A 95 16.59 14.29 3.17
CA ILE A 95 15.62 15.34 2.87
C ILE A 95 16.31 16.57 2.25
N GLY A 96 17.49 16.96 2.73
CA GLY A 96 18.29 18.03 2.12
C GLY A 96 18.67 17.74 0.67
N ALA A 97 19.03 16.50 0.35
CA ALA A 97 19.30 16.06 -1.03
C ALA A 97 18.03 16.15 -1.90
N ILE A 98 16.87 15.69 -1.37
CA ILE A 98 15.57 15.76 -2.06
C ILE A 98 15.17 17.22 -2.33
N LEU A 99 15.30 18.11 -1.36
CA LEU A 99 15.01 19.55 -1.51
C LEU A 99 15.93 20.20 -2.56
N ALA A 100 17.18 19.75 -2.66
CA ALA A 100 18.12 20.19 -3.70
C ALA A 100 17.83 19.58 -5.08
N GLY A 101 16.73 18.85 -5.27
CA GLY A 101 16.34 18.22 -6.53
C GLY A 101 17.07 16.90 -6.85
N ARG A 102 17.86 16.37 -5.91
CA ARG A 102 18.55 15.09 -6.04
C ARG A 102 17.68 13.98 -5.49
N HIS A 103 16.80 13.44 -6.30
CA HIS A 103 15.89 12.37 -5.94
C HIS A 103 15.43 11.62 -7.20
N THR A 104 14.86 10.45 -7.01
CA THR A 104 14.10 9.73 -8.02
C THR A 104 12.63 9.71 -7.63
N THR A 105 11.75 9.65 -8.63
CA THR A 105 10.30 9.55 -8.43
C THR A 105 9.82 8.23 -8.97
N GLU A 106 9.03 7.51 -8.18
CA GLU A 106 8.39 6.27 -8.55
C GLU A 106 6.87 6.40 -8.42
N GLU A 107 6.12 6.05 -9.46
CA GLU A 107 4.66 5.98 -9.39
C GLU A 107 4.20 4.60 -8.94
N ARG A 108 3.32 4.56 -7.96
CA ARG A 108 2.70 3.35 -7.43
C ARG A 108 1.21 3.34 -7.74
N THR A 109 0.76 2.22 -8.29
CA THR A 109 -0.65 1.99 -8.61
C THR A 109 -1.45 1.70 -7.34
N LEU A 110 -2.68 2.24 -7.25
CA LEU A 110 -3.67 1.89 -6.25
C LEU A 110 -4.81 1.10 -6.89
N ILE A 111 -5.49 0.31 -6.08
CA ILE A 111 -6.79 -0.30 -6.40
C ILE A 111 -7.88 0.68 -6.02
N ASP A 112 -8.79 0.97 -6.95
CA ASP A 112 -10.09 1.59 -6.71
C ASP A 112 -11.08 0.45 -6.47
N ALA A 113 -11.61 0.36 -5.25
CA ALA A 113 -12.44 -0.73 -4.78
C ALA A 113 -13.88 -0.25 -4.52
N GLU A 114 -14.84 -1.01 -5.01
CA GLU A 114 -16.27 -0.75 -4.84
C GLU A 114 -16.99 -2.02 -4.35
N ILE A 115 -17.79 -1.91 -3.30
CA ILE A 115 -18.70 -2.98 -2.85
C ILE A 115 -20.09 -2.63 -3.33
N VAL A 116 -20.71 -3.55 -4.07
CA VAL A 116 -22.05 -3.39 -4.66
C VAL A 116 -22.98 -4.48 -4.13
N ARG A 117 -24.15 -4.08 -3.59
CA ARG A 117 -25.25 -4.95 -3.16
C ARG A 117 -26.54 -4.51 -3.86
N ASP A 118 -27.26 -5.44 -4.49
CA ASP A 118 -28.52 -5.18 -5.20
C ASP A 118 -28.44 -3.99 -6.17
N GLY A 119 -27.31 -3.87 -6.88
CA GLY A 119 -27.06 -2.79 -7.83
C GLY A 119 -26.74 -1.44 -7.21
N LYS A 120 -26.61 -1.33 -5.89
CA LYS A 120 -26.26 -0.10 -5.17
C LYS A 120 -24.85 -0.19 -4.61
N THR A 121 -24.05 0.85 -4.80
CA THR A 121 -22.74 0.98 -4.18
C THR A 121 -22.89 1.23 -2.68
N LEU A 122 -22.32 0.34 -1.86
CA LEU A 122 -22.30 0.45 -0.41
C LEU A 122 -21.05 1.17 0.09
N LEU A 123 -19.92 0.92 -0.58
CA LEU A 123 -18.61 1.44 -0.19
C LEU A 123 -17.79 1.69 -1.44
N THR A 124 -17.06 2.80 -1.45
CA THR A 124 -15.96 3.06 -2.38
C THR A 124 -14.74 3.43 -1.57
N THR A 125 -13.60 2.82 -1.86
CA THR A 125 -12.34 3.08 -1.15
C THR A 125 -11.14 2.82 -2.05
N LEU A 126 -9.96 3.24 -1.58
CA LEU A 126 -8.68 3.00 -2.23
C LEU A 126 -7.83 2.03 -1.40
N ALA A 127 -7.04 1.21 -2.08
CA ALA A 127 -6.01 0.39 -1.45
C ALA A 127 -4.69 0.53 -2.20
N LEU A 128 -3.60 0.76 -1.46
CA LEU A 128 -2.25 0.81 -2.02
C LEU A 128 -1.61 -0.58 -2.05
N ASN A 129 -1.85 -1.40 -1.01
CA ASN A 129 -1.38 -2.77 -0.96
C ASN A 129 -2.38 -3.75 -1.57
N ASP A 130 -3.52 -3.92 -0.93
CA ASP A 130 -4.42 -5.01 -1.27
C ASP A 130 -5.89 -4.75 -0.88
N ALA A 131 -6.78 -5.45 -1.59
CA ALA A 131 -8.16 -5.68 -1.22
C ALA A 131 -8.33 -7.17 -0.90
N VAL A 132 -8.86 -7.48 0.27
CA VAL A 132 -8.97 -8.84 0.79
C VAL A 132 -10.43 -9.14 1.10
N VAL A 133 -10.93 -10.24 0.56
CA VAL A 133 -12.16 -10.89 1.05
C VAL A 133 -11.72 -12.07 1.89
N ASN A 134 -12.15 -12.15 3.14
CA ASN A 134 -11.87 -13.30 3.98
C ASN A 134 -13.09 -13.75 4.79
N LYS A 135 -13.03 -14.97 5.28
CA LYS A 135 -13.99 -15.48 6.25
C LYS A 135 -13.89 -14.68 7.55
N GLY A 136 -15.02 -14.48 8.20
CA GLY A 136 -15.05 -13.83 9.49
C GLY A 136 -14.68 -14.76 10.65
N ALA A 137 -15.02 -14.34 11.88
CA ALA A 137 -14.65 -15.01 13.12
C ALA A 137 -15.29 -16.39 13.31
N GLN A 138 -16.44 -16.68 12.67
CA GLN A 138 -17.12 -17.99 12.77
C GLN A 138 -16.38 -19.12 12.04
N GLY A 139 -15.35 -18.80 11.27
CA GLY A 139 -14.46 -19.78 10.65
C GLY A 139 -15.04 -20.59 9.50
N ARG A 140 -16.26 -20.29 9.05
CA ARG A 140 -16.89 -20.98 7.91
C ARG A 140 -16.22 -20.53 6.61
N LEU A 141 -15.94 -21.49 5.73
CA LEU A 141 -15.37 -21.19 4.41
C LEU A 141 -16.26 -20.26 3.63
N THR A 142 -15.65 -19.32 2.95
CA THR A 142 -16.32 -18.45 1.99
C THR A 142 -16.31 -19.11 0.61
N GLU A 143 -17.42 -19.06 -0.09
CA GLU A 143 -17.52 -19.46 -1.49
C GLU A 143 -17.72 -18.22 -2.35
N PHE A 144 -16.88 -18.05 -3.34
CA PHE A 144 -16.94 -16.91 -4.24
C PHE A 144 -16.56 -17.28 -5.67
N GLU A 145 -17.04 -16.49 -6.60
CA GLU A 145 -16.68 -16.51 -8.01
C GLU A 145 -15.81 -15.31 -8.34
N VAL A 146 -14.84 -15.52 -9.20
CA VAL A 146 -13.99 -14.46 -9.73
C VAL A 146 -14.24 -14.29 -11.21
N TYR A 147 -14.40 -13.03 -11.61
CA TYR A 147 -14.52 -12.60 -12.99
C TYR A 147 -13.44 -11.58 -13.31
N ILE A 148 -12.87 -11.64 -14.51
CA ILE A 148 -11.90 -10.67 -15.03
C ILE A 148 -12.44 -10.16 -16.36
N ASP A 149 -12.65 -8.85 -16.46
CA ASP A 149 -13.24 -8.19 -17.63
C ASP A 149 -14.59 -8.80 -18.05
N GLY A 150 -15.36 -9.30 -17.07
CA GLY A 150 -16.66 -9.95 -17.28
C GLY A 150 -16.57 -11.44 -17.61
N GLU A 151 -15.38 -11.98 -17.85
CA GLU A 151 -15.15 -13.41 -18.09
C GLU A 151 -15.05 -14.17 -16.77
N PHE A 152 -15.79 -15.28 -16.64
CA PHE A 152 -15.71 -16.17 -15.49
C PHE A 152 -14.35 -16.90 -15.48
N VAL A 153 -13.64 -16.80 -14.36
CA VAL A 153 -12.31 -17.41 -14.20
C VAL A 153 -12.41 -18.68 -13.37
N TYR A 154 -12.92 -18.59 -12.14
CA TYR A 154 -13.10 -19.74 -11.26
C TYR A 154 -14.11 -19.48 -10.15
N ARG A 155 -14.60 -20.58 -9.56
CA ARG A 155 -15.31 -20.60 -8.28
C ARG A 155 -14.45 -21.36 -7.27
N LEU A 156 -14.25 -20.77 -6.09
CA LEU A 156 -13.46 -21.36 -5.02
C LEU A 156 -14.20 -21.35 -3.68
N ARG A 157 -13.94 -22.39 -2.89
CA ARG A 157 -14.20 -22.43 -1.47
C ARG A 157 -12.87 -22.32 -0.75
N SER A 158 -12.69 -21.29 0.04
CA SER A 158 -11.42 -20.98 0.71
C SER A 158 -11.63 -20.09 1.93
N ASP A 159 -10.56 -19.81 2.65
CA ASP A 159 -10.57 -18.80 3.70
C ASP A 159 -10.77 -17.37 3.14
N GLY A 160 -10.51 -17.17 1.85
CA GLY A 160 -10.68 -15.90 1.18
C GLY A 160 -9.81 -15.75 -0.06
N VAL A 161 -9.71 -14.52 -0.54
CA VAL A 161 -8.86 -14.14 -1.67
C VAL A 161 -8.29 -12.74 -1.45
N ILE A 162 -7.03 -12.55 -1.81
CA ILE A 162 -6.33 -11.27 -1.86
C ILE A 162 -6.23 -10.83 -3.31
N VAL A 163 -6.51 -9.55 -3.58
CA VAL A 163 -6.10 -8.89 -4.81
C VAL A 163 -5.08 -7.83 -4.43
N ALA A 164 -3.83 -8.02 -4.81
CA ALA A 164 -2.72 -7.18 -4.44
C ALA A 164 -2.19 -6.37 -5.62
N THR A 165 -1.79 -5.13 -5.34
CA THR A 165 -0.94 -4.33 -6.22
C THR A 165 0.50 -4.85 -6.19
N PRO A 166 1.41 -4.37 -7.06
CA PRO A 166 2.83 -4.65 -6.91
C PRO A 166 3.39 -4.22 -5.56
N THR A 167 2.95 -3.09 -5.00
CA THR A 167 3.33 -2.64 -3.65
C THR A 167 2.89 -3.66 -2.60
N GLY A 168 1.65 -4.12 -2.66
CA GLY A 168 1.09 -5.11 -1.73
C GLY A 168 1.60 -6.53 -1.93
N SER A 169 2.30 -6.81 -3.04
CA SER A 169 2.90 -8.13 -3.29
C SER A 169 3.94 -8.54 -2.23
N THR A 170 4.50 -7.57 -1.50
CA THR A 170 5.42 -7.79 -0.38
C THR A 170 4.73 -7.76 1.00
N ALA A 171 3.40 -7.56 1.03
CA ALA A 171 2.58 -7.52 2.25
C ALA A 171 1.86 -8.86 2.50
N TYR A 172 0.54 -8.85 2.70
CA TYR A 172 -0.22 -10.05 3.00
C TYR A 172 -0.18 -11.09 1.87
N ALA A 173 -0.12 -10.64 0.61
CA ALA A 173 0.02 -11.52 -0.54
C ALA A 173 1.29 -12.38 -0.47
N LEU A 174 2.43 -11.82 0.00
CA LEU A 174 3.67 -12.59 0.19
C LEU A 174 3.50 -13.69 1.23
N SER A 175 2.88 -13.38 2.36
CA SER A 175 2.59 -14.36 3.43
C SER A 175 1.66 -15.48 2.94
N ALA A 176 0.81 -15.19 1.96
CA ALA A 176 -0.08 -16.14 1.29
C ALA A 176 0.55 -16.83 0.07
N GLN A 177 1.88 -16.79 -0.07
CA GLN A 177 2.65 -17.41 -1.16
C GLN A 177 2.38 -16.81 -2.55
N GLY A 178 1.96 -15.55 -2.61
CA GLY A 178 1.88 -14.78 -3.85
C GLY A 178 3.29 -14.41 -4.37
N PRO A 179 3.42 -14.14 -5.69
CA PRO A 179 4.68 -13.69 -6.27
C PRO A 179 5.02 -12.27 -5.83
N ILE A 180 6.31 -11.97 -5.70
CA ILE A 180 6.79 -10.60 -5.54
C ILE A 180 6.76 -9.94 -6.92
N LEU A 181 6.05 -8.82 -7.02
CA LEU A 181 6.00 -7.99 -8.22
C LEU A 181 6.86 -6.76 -8.02
N HIS A 182 7.69 -6.42 -9.02
CA HIS A 182 8.38 -5.14 -9.01
C HIS A 182 7.36 -3.99 -9.07
N PRO A 183 7.51 -2.90 -8.30
CA PRO A 183 6.52 -1.82 -8.23
C PRO A 183 6.14 -1.19 -9.57
N SER A 184 7.03 -1.21 -10.55
CA SER A 184 6.79 -0.68 -11.88
C SER A 184 5.95 -1.61 -12.80
N LEU A 185 5.63 -2.83 -12.37
CA LEU A 185 4.85 -3.76 -13.20
C LEU A 185 3.38 -3.34 -13.22
N PRO A 186 2.76 -3.18 -14.42
CA PRO A 186 1.34 -2.86 -14.54
C PRO A 186 0.48 -4.12 -14.36
N ALA A 187 0.43 -4.67 -13.14
CA ALA A 187 -0.24 -5.92 -12.84
C ALA A 187 -0.93 -5.91 -11.47
N PHE A 188 -1.98 -6.71 -11.32
CA PHE A 188 -2.54 -7.14 -10.05
C PHE A 188 -2.31 -8.63 -9.87
N THR A 189 -2.20 -9.09 -8.62
CA THR A 189 -2.11 -10.51 -8.31
C THR A 189 -3.28 -10.94 -7.45
N LEU A 190 -3.98 -11.99 -7.88
CA LEU A 190 -5.01 -12.67 -7.12
C LEU A 190 -4.38 -13.85 -6.39
N VAL A 191 -4.48 -13.88 -5.07
CA VAL A 191 -3.90 -14.92 -4.22
C VAL A 191 -5.00 -15.55 -3.37
N PRO A 192 -5.42 -16.80 -3.67
CA PRO A 192 -6.37 -17.54 -2.84
C PRO A 192 -5.79 -17.84 -1.45
N LEU A 193 -6.61 -17.70 -0.41
CA LEU A 193 -6.25 -18.00 0.96
C LEU A 193 -6.72 -19.42 1.32
N ASN A 194 -5.81 -20.34 1.61
CA ASN A 194 -6.11 -21.73 2.00
C ASN A 194 -7.22 -22.38 1.15
N PRO A 195 -7.10 -22.43 -0.18
CA PRO A 195 -8.13 -22.97 -1.05
C PRO A 195 -8.32 -24.48 -0.82
N HIS A 196 -9.58 -24.94 -0.83
CA HIS A 196 -9.92 -26.35 -0.71
C HIS A 196 -9.76 -27.12 -2.05
N THR A 197 -8.78 -26.73 -2.84
CA THR A 197 -8.41 -27.41 -4.09
C THR A 197 -6.91 -27.35 -4.28
N LEU A 198 -6.32 -28.46 -4.72
CA LEU A 198 -4.89 -28.57 -4.93
C LEU A 198 -4.41 -27.84 -6.19
N THR A 199 -5.30 -27.44 -7.06
CA THR A 199 -4.99 -26.80 -8.35
C THR A 199 -5.03 -25.28 -8.31
N ALA A 200 -5.58 -24.67 -7.24
CA ALA A 200 -5.57 -23.23 -7.09
C ALA A 200 -4.14 -22.69 -6.99
N ARG A 201 -3.86 -21.66 -7.74
CA ARG A 201 -2.57 -20.95 -7.74
C ARG A 201 -2.81 -19.45 -7.80
N PRO A 202 -1.89 -18.65 -7.29
CA PRO A 202 -1.90 -17.21 -7.56
C PRO A 202 -1.88 -16.93 -9.06
N VAL A 203 -2.65 -15.94 -9.49
CA VAL A 203 -2.73 -15.51 -10.89
C VAL A 203 -2.43 -14.02 -10.97
N SER A 204 -1.51 -13.62 -11.83
CA SER A 204 -1.25 -12.21 -12.11
C SER A 204 -1.92 -11.81 -13.41
N VAL A 205 -2.59 -10.65 -13.41
CA VAL A 205 -3.33 -10.10 -14.54
C VAL A 205 -2.93 -8.65 -14.77
N SER A 206 -3.28 -8.10 -15.94
CA SER A 206 -3.05 -6.67 -16.20
C SER A 206 -3.77 -5.79 -15.17
N ASP A 207 -3.15 -4.72 -14.71
CA ASP A 207 -3.78 -3.72 -13.85
C ASP A 207 -4.89 -2.91 -14.57
N ARG A 208 -5.00 -3.07 -15.90
CA ARG A 208 -6.08 -2.48 -16.71
C ARG A 208 -7.37 -3.29 -16.66
N SER A 209 -7.29 -4.53 -16.17
CA SER A 209 -8.46 -5.40 -16.06
C SER A 209 -9.34 -4.98 -14.87
N THR A 210 -10.64 -5.15 -15.05
CA THR A 210 -11.61 -5.08 -13.96
C THR A 210 -11.78 -6.44 -13.34
N ILE A 211 -11.52 -6.57 -12.04
CA ILE A 211 -11.67 -7.81 -11.28
C ILE A 211 -12.97 -7.70 -10.49
N GLU A 212 -13.86 -8.70 -10.60
CA GLU A 212 -15.06 -8.81 -9.76
C GLU A 212 -14.99 -10.10 -8.93
N ILE A 213 -15.24 -9.98 -7.63
CA ILE A 213 -15.39 -11.09 -6.70
C ILE A 213 -16.84 -11.10 -6.25
N VAL A 214 -17.58 -12.17 -6.57
CA VAL A 214 -18.99 -12.33 -6.24
C VAL A 214 -19.16 -13.34 -5.13
N LEU A 215 -19.71 -12.94 -4.00
CA LEU A 215 -19.97 -13.82 -2.86
C LEU A 215 -21.12 -14.76 -3.17
N ARG A 216 -20.88 -16.08 -3.10
CA ARG A 216 -21.91 -17.11 -3.31
C ARG A 216 -22.36 -17.75 -2.00
N HIS A 217 -21.48 -17.82 -1.02
CA HIS A 217 -21.79 -18.17 0.34
C HIS A 217 -20.83 -17.43 1.25
N SER A 218 -21.36 -16.52 2.07
CA SER A 218 -20.52 -15.58 2.79
C SER A 218 -20.32 -15.94 4.27
N GLY A 219 -21.25 -16.66 4.90
CA GLY A 219 -21.22 -16.79 6.35
C GLY A 219 -21.17 -15.40 7.02
N ASP A 220 -20.00 -15.08 7.58
CA ASP A 220 -19.63 -13.78 8.16
C ASP A 220 -18.43 -13.15 7.43
N ALA A 221 -18.39 -13.29 6.09
CA ALA A 221 -17.28 -12.79 5.26
C ALA A 221 -17.11 -11.26 5.38
N ARG A 222 -15.88 -10.82 5.25
CA ARG A 222 -15.49 -9.41 5.39
C ARG A 222 -14.53 -8.98 4.30
N ALA A 223 -14.65 -7.70 3.92
CA ALA A 223 -13.68 -7.04 3.06
C ALA A 223 -12.76 -6.14 3.88
N HIS A 224 -11.46 -6.21 3.57
CA HIS A 224 -10.40 -5.37 4.13
C HIS A 224 -9.66 -4.69 3.00
N PHE A 225 -9.20 -3.46 3.24
CA PHE A 225 -8.42 -2.67 2.30
C PHE A 225 -7.19 -2.13 3.03
N ASP A 226 -6.00 -2.56 2.63
CA ASP A 226 -4.73 -2.29 3.32
C ASP A 226 -4.78 -2.67 4.83
N GLY A 227 -5.57 -3.67 5.18
CA GLY A 227 -5.78 -4.12 6.55
C GLY A 227 -6.49 -3.13 7.48
N GLN A 228 -6.93 -1.96 7.00
CA GLN A 228 -7.47 -0.89 7.84
C GLN A 228 -8.97 -0.65 7.69
N ALA A 229 -9.52 -0.76 6.47
CA ALA A 229 -10.95 -0.60 6.24
C ALA A 229 -11.63 -1.96 6.31
N LEU A 230 -12.79 -2.01 6.97
CA LEU A 230 -13.55 -3.23 7.19
C LEU A 230 -15.01 -3.01 6.74
N ALA A 231 -15.52 -3.93 5.92
CA ALA A 231 -16.92 -3.99 5.55
C ALA A 231 -17.42 -5.42 5.66
N ASP A 232 -18.59 -5.62 6.24
CA ASP A 232 -19.27 -6.92 6.28
C ASP A 232 -19.91 -7.19 4.91
N LEU A 233 -19.69 -8.42 4.42
CA LEU A 233 -20.17 -8.86 3.12
C LEU A 233 -21.32 -9.87 3.30
N ALA A 234 -22.34 -9.76 2.43
CA ALA A 234 -23.46 -10.69 2.35
C ALA A 234 -23.37 -11.52 1.06
N GLU A 235 -24.14 -12.59 1.01
CA GLU A 235 -24.32 -13.38 -0.20
C GLU A 235 -24.91 -12.50 -1.31
N GLY A 236 -24.35 -12.62 -2.52
CA GLY A 236 -24.71 -11.79 -3.67
C GLY A 236 -23.92 -10.50 -3.81
N ASP A 237 -23.21 -10.06 -2.76
CA ASP A 237 -22.35 -8.88 -2.86
C ASP A 237 -21.26 -9.09 -3.91
N ARG A 238 -20.91 -7.98 -4.58
CA ARG A 238 -19.85 -7.90 -5.56
C ARG A 238 -18.80 -6.93 -5.08
N LEU A 239 -17.56 -7.39 -4.97
CA LEU A 239 -16.40 -6.53 -4.81
C LEU A 239 -15.81 -6.31 -6.20
N ARG A 240 -15.89 -5.07 -6.71
CA ARG A 240 -15.31 -4.66 -7.98
C ARG A 240 -14.02 -3.90 -7.73
N LEU A 241 -12.97 -4.31 -8.41
CA LEU A 241 -11.62 -3.78 -8.25
C LEU A 241 -11.08 -3.38 -9.61
N LYS A 242 -10.53 -2.19 -9.69
CA LYS A 242 -9.86 -1.67 -10.89
C LYS A 242 -8.69 -0.78 -10.50
N ARG A 243 -7.83 -0.49 -11.45
CA ARG A 243 -6.77 0.50 -11.26
C ARG A 243 -7.36 1.88 -10.99
N SER A 244 -6.84 2.55 -9.96
CA SER A 244 -7.13 3.96 -9.73
C SER A 244 -6.60 4.83 -10.87
N SER A 245 -7.34 5.89 -11.22
CA SER A 245 -6.91 6.88 -12.21
C SER A 245 -5.68 7.67 -11.76
N ASP A 246 -5.50 7.82 -10.46
CA ASP A 246 -4.43 8.61 -9.86
C ASP A 246 -3.41 7.69 -9.20
N PRO A 247 -2.15 7.62 -9.70
CA PRO A 247 -1.06 6.96 -9.01
C PRO A 247 -0.54 7.85 -7.87
N ILE A 248 -0.03 7.23 -6.82
CA ILE A 248 0.74 7.94 -5.79
C ILE A 248 2.22 7.98 -6.19
N ARG A 249 2.85 9.14 -6.03
CA ARG A 249 4.27 9.33 -6.32
C ARG A 249 5.08 9.17 -5.04
N PHE A 250 6.03 8.25 -5.05
CA PHE A 250 7.05 8.09 -4.02
C PHE A 250 8.32 8.82 -4.44
N ILE A 251 8.89 9.57 -3.52
CA ILE A 251 10.18 10.24 -3.69
C ILE A 251 11.23 9.45 -2.93
N HIS A 252 12.29 9.08 -3.61
CA HIS A 252 13.40 8.31 -3.04
C HIS A 252 14.69 9.14 -3.07
N PRO A 253 15.51 9.07 -2.00
CA PRO A 253 16.81 9.72 -1.96
C PRO A 253 17.78 9.11 -2.99
N PRO A 254 18.91 9.77 -3.28
CA PRO A 254 19.95 9.18 -4.12
C PRO A 254 20.43 7.84 -3.58
N GLY A 255 20.66 6.89 -4.49
CA GLY A 255 21.14 5.54 -4.12
C GLY A 255 20.04 4.54 -3.74
N TYR A 256 18.78 4.94 -3.73
CA TYR A 256 17.67 3.99 -3.53
C TYR A 256 17.72 2.86 -4.57
N SER A 257 17.50 1.63 -4.10
CA SER A 257 17.37 0.45 -4.94
C SER A 257 16.35 -0.51 -4.34
N TYR A 258 15.30 -0.81 -5.10
CA TYR A 258 14.28 -1.78 -4.71
C TYR A 258 14.85 -3.16 -4.39
N PHE A 259 15.84 -3.63 -5.16
CA PHE A 259 16.45 -4.95 -4.93
C PHE A 259 17.37 -4.98 -3.71
N VAL A 260 18.01 -3.85 -3.35
CA VAL A 260 18.76 -3.75 -2.09
C VAL A 260 17.79 -3.88 -0.93
N MET A 261 16.72 -3.10 -0.94
CA MET A 261 15.66 -3.14 0.07
C MET A 261 15.05 -4.54 0.21
N LEU A 262 14.75 -5.23 -0.91
CA LEU A 262 14.24 -6.61 -0.87
C LEU A 262 15.22 -7.59 -0.20
N ARG A 263 16.53 -7.53 -0.56
CA ARG A 263 17.54 -8.40 0.05
C ARG A 263 17.62 -8.22 1.56
N GLU A 264 17.62 -6.96 2.00
CA GLU A 264 17.68 -6.64 3.43
C GLU A 264 16.43 -7.13 4.18
N LYS A 265 15.25 -6.85 3.61
CA LYS A 265 13.97 -7.22 4.22
C LYS A 265 13.74 -8.72 4.28
N LEU A 266 14.09 -9.42 3.22
CA LEU A 266 13.84 -10.85 3.08
C LEU A 266 15.06 -11.70 3.46
N ARG A 267 16.17 -11.05 3.88
CA ARG A 267 17.42 -11.72 4.29
C ARG A 267 17.98 -12.67 3.23
N TRP A 268 17.81 -12.32 1.96
CA TRP A 268 18.18 -13.21 0.86
C TRP A 268 19.69 -13.40 0.71
N SER A 269 20.51 -12.55 1.34
CA SER A 269 21.99 -12.63 1.30
C SER A 269 22.61 -13.05 2.63
N GLU A 270 21.80 -13.38 3.64
CA GLU A 270 22.33 -13.96 4.87
C GLU A 270 22.85 -15.36 4.54
N ALA A 271 24.14 -15.59 4.72
CA ALA A 271 24.72 -16.91 4.60
C ALA A 271 23.99 -17.84 5.58
N VAL A 272 23.46 -18.96 5.09
CA VAL A 272 23.02 -20.04 5.97
C VAL A 272 24.26 -20.52 6.69
N GLU A 273 24.42 -20.18 7.97
CA GLU A 273 25.44 -20.78 8.81
C GLU A 273 25.21 -22.30 8.75
N ARG A 274 26.14 -22.97 8.07
CA ARG A 274 26.15 -24.44 8.06
C ARG A 274 26.64 -24.86 9.45
N ASN A 275 25.71 -25.24 10.31
CA ASN A 275 26.01 -26.00 11.52
C ASN A 275 26.56 -27.38 11.15
#